data_f5810569d3693228be63ebc75ba671c3
#
_entry.id   f5810569d3693228be63ebc75ba671c3
#
_cell.length_a   1.000
_cell.length_b   1.000
_cell.length_c   1.000
_cell.angle_alpha   90.00
_cell.angle_beta   90.00
_cell.angle_gamma   90.00
#
_symmetry.space_group_name_H-M   'P 1'
#
loop_
_entity.id
_entity.type
_entity.pdbx_description
1 polymer ?
#
loop_
_entity_poly.entity_id
_entity_poly.type
_entity_poly.pdbx_seq_one_letter_code
_entity_poly.pdbx_strand_id
1 'polypeptide(L)'
;MAPLKARFLATDPVTDAICEVDLLKEVLWRPPVVTDIGPVLDLDDLIGTKVRALGDRGLARDAIDVHAARDLYSLAELETLAARRPDEFDLTELHDRLESPEWISDAEFEAYSMDSARITQLRQWAQQWLDDLAQRLVEPYDEPPDP
;
A
#
# COMPACT_ATOMS: atom_id res chain seq x y z
N MET A 1 18.18 -21.44 4.94
CA MET A 1 17.68 -20.31 4.14
C MET A 1 18.14 -19.02 4.80
N ALA A 2 18.76 -18.12 4.04
CA ALA A 2 19.17 -16.82 4.62
C ALA A 2 17.93 -16.02 5.04
N PRO A 3 17.95 -15.27 6.16
CA PRO A 3 16.83 -14.45 6.55
C PRO A 3 16.52 -13.41 5.46
N LEU A 4 15.23 -13.24 5.16
CA LEU A 4 14.76 -12.27 4.18
C LEU A 4 14.76 -10.83 4.73
N LYS A 5 14.98 -10.70 6.03
CA LYS A 5 14.97 -9.43 6.76
C LYS A 5 16.05 -9.40 7.82
N ALA A 6 16.74 -8.27 7.93
CA ALA A 6 17.61 -7.95 9.07
C ALA A 6 17.22 -6.58 9.63
N ARG A 7 17.23 -6.44 10.96
CA ARG A 7 16.95 -5.20 11.67
C ARG A 7 18.13 -4.85 12.57
N PHE A 8 18.54 -3.59 12.58
CA PHE A 8 19.55 -3.08 13.49
C PHE A 8 19.25 -1.64 13.89
N LEU A 9 19.90 -1.18 14.96
CA LEU A 9 19.83 0.19 15.42
C LEU A 9 21.12 0.91 14.99
N ALA A 10 20.97 2.04 14.32
CA ALA A 10 22.05 2.97 14.01
C ALA A 10 22.00 4.13 15.03
N THR A 11 23.14 4.45 15.63
CA THR A 11 23.26 5.55 16.60
C THR A 11 24.15 6.63 16.00
N ASP A 12 23.68 7.87 16.02
CA ASP A 12 24.50 9.03 15.68
C ASP A 12 25.46 9.32 16.86
N PRO A 13 26.79 9.26 16.66
CA PRO A 13 27.75 9.43 17.74
C PRO A 13 27.84 10.88 18.26
N VAL A 14 27.21 11.85 17.61
CA VAL A 14 27.26 13.27 17.98
C VAL A 14 25.99 13.66 18.75
N THR A 15 24.83 13.16 18.33
CA THR A 15 23.53 13.55 18.89
C THR A 15 22.90 12.48 19.78
N ASP A 16 23.50 11.28 19.85
CA ASP A 16 22.93 10.08 20.47
C ASP A 16 21.55 9.69 19.91
N ALA A 17 21.13 10.27 18.79
CA ALA A 17 19.90 9.88 18.11
C ALA A 17 19.97 8.45 17.61
N ILE A 18 18.91 7.67 17.85
CA ILE A 18 18.81 6.27 17.45
C ILE A 18 17.82 6.16 16.31
N CYS A 19 18.21 5.46 15.23
CA CYS A 19 17.37 5.13 14.10
C CYS A 19 17.30 3.60 13.95
N GLU A 20 16.09 3.08 13.84
CA GLU A 20 15.86 1.68 13.47
C GLU A 20 15.99 1.53 11.95
N VAL A 21 16.81 0.58 11.50
CA VAL A 21 17.07 0.29 10.09
C VAL A 21 16.68 -1.14 9.78
N ASP A 22 15.77 -1.29 8.83
CA ASP A 22 15.39 -2.59 8.27
C ASP A 22 16.06 -2.80 6.91
N LEU A 23 16.75 -3.93 6.76
CA LEU A 23 17.21 -4.43 5.46
C LEU A 23 16.26 -5.54 5.00
N LEU A 24 15.62 -5.32 3.87
CA LEU A 24 14.72 -6.28 3.26
C LEU A 24 15.33 -6.79 1.94
N LYS A 25 15.23 -8.09 1.71
CA LYS A 25 15.57 -8.68 0.41
C LYS A 25 14.31 -8.66 -0.45
N GLU A 26 14.30 -7.78 -1.45
CA GLU A 26 13.20 -7.62 -2.38
C GLU A 26 13.66 -7.92 -3.81
N VAL A 27 12.73 -8.41 -4.63
CA VAL A 27 12.91 -8.51 -6.08
C VAL A 27 12.30 -7.25 -6.69
N LEU A 28 13.15 -6.44 -7.28
CA LEU A 28 12.74 -5.20 -7.94
C LEU A 28 12.36 -5.50 -9.39
N TRP A 29 11.30 -4.84 -9.87
CA TRP A 29 10.85 -4.92 -11.25
C TRP A 29 11.65 -3.99 -12.15
N ARG A 30 12.03 -2.83 -11.59
CA ARG A 30 12.87 -1.83 -12.25
C ARG A 30 14.18 -1.63 -11.49
N PRO A 31 15.25 -1.20 -12.19
CA PRO A 31 16.48 -0.83 -11.49
C PRO A 31 16.23 0.38 -10.58
N PRO A 32 16.95 0.48 -9.45
CA PRO A 32 16.89 1.66 -8.59
C PRO A 32 17.22 2.95 -9.34
N VAL A 33 16.56 4.03 -8.99
CA VAL A 33 16.82 5.38 -9.50
C VAL A 33 17.97 6.00 -8.69
N VAL A 34 18.97 6.52 -9.38
CA VAL A 34 20.11 7.19 -8.71
C VAL A 34 19.73 8.64 -8.41
N THR A 35 19.85 9.03 -7.15
CA THR A 35 19.61 10.38 -6.66
C THR A 35 20.87 10.93 -5.98
N ASP A 36 20.85 12.20 -5.57
CA ASP A 36 21.93 12.85 -4.83
C ASP A 36 22.16 12.25 -3.42
N ILE A 37 21.15 11.59 -2.86
CA ILE A 37 21.25 10.86 -1.58
C ILE A 37 21.57 9.37 -1.75
N GLY A 38 21.74 8.90 -2.99
CA GLY A 38 22.00 7.51 -3.34
C GLY A 38 20.89 6.83 -4.13
N PRO A 39 20.99 5.51 -4.35
CA PRO A 39 19.97 4.75 -5.07
C PRO A 39 18.69 4.64 -4.24
N VAL A 40 17.55 4.92 -4.87
CA VAL A 40 16.22 4.77 -4.29
C VAL A 40 15.36 3.83 -5.15
N LEU A 41 14.30 3.26 -4.58
CA LEU A 41 13.35 2.46 -5.35
C LEU A 41 12.74 3.28 -6.48
N ASP A 42 12.56 2.64 -7.64
CA ASP A 42 11.68 3.19 -8.68
C ASP A 42 10.27 3.39 -8.11
N LEU A 43 9.60 4.45 -8.55
CA LEU A 43 8.29 4.81 -7.98
C LEU A 43 7.23 3.71 -8.20
N ASP A 44 7.25 3.05 -9.37
CA ASP A 44 6.32 1.96 -9.65
C ASP A 44 6.53 0.78 -8.68
N ASP A 45 7.78 0.42 -8.38
CA ASP A 45 8.10 -0.66 -7.44
C ASP A 45 7.70 -0.28 -6.00
N LEU A 46 7.96 0.97 -5.62
CA LEU A 46 7.53 1.51 -4.32
C LEU A 46 6.02 1.43 -4.17
N ILE A 47 5.27 1.96 -5.14
CA ILE A 47 3.81 2.01 -5.08
C ILE A 47 3.20 0.60 -5.10
N GLY A 48 3.68 -0.29 -5.97
CA GLY A 48 3.24 -1.69 -5.96
C GLY A 48 3.41 -2.36 -4.60
N THR A 49 4.54 -2.11 -3.93
CA THR A 49 4.79 -2.60 -2.55
C THR A 49 3.80 -1.99 -1.54
N LYS A 50 3.46 -0.70 -1.67
CA LYS A 50 2.50 -0.03 -0.77
C LYS A 50 1.07 -0.54 -0.95
N VAL A 51 0.65 -0.83 -2.18
CA VAL A 51 -0.68 -1.42 -2.45
C VAL A 51 -0.76 -2.84 -1.88
N ARG A 52 0.29 -3.67 -2.06
CA ARG A 52 0.35 -5.00 -1.41
C ARG A 52 0.29 -4.90 0.11
N ALA A 53 1.01 -3.97 0.72
CA ALA A 53 0.96 -3.74 2.16
C ALA A 53 -0.44 -3.33 2.64
N LEU A 54 -1.15 -2.51 1.87
CA LEU A 54 -2.55 -2.15 2.14
C LEU A 54 -3.45 -3.39 2.11
N GLY A 55 -3.33 -4.24 1.09
CA GLY A 55 -4.09 -5.49 0.97
C GLY A 55 -3.78 -6.52 2.05
N ASP A 56 -2.53 -6.57 2.53
CA ASP A 56 -2.10 -7.50 3.57
C ASP A 56 -2.53 -7.04 4.98
N ARG A 57 -2.23 -5.78 5.34
CA ARG A 57 -2.35 -5.28 6.71
C ARG A 57 -3.50 -4.31 6.93
N GLY A 58 -3.77 -3.43 5.98
CA GLY A 58 -4.81 -2.39 6.07
C GLY A 58 -4.59 -1.40 7.21
N LEU A 59 -3.34 -1.05 7.54
CA LEU A 59 -3.03 -0.07 8.58
C LEU A 59 -3.22 1.37 8.09
N ALA A 60 -3.41 2.33 9.02
CA ALA A 60 -3.54 3.75 8.70
C ALA A 60 -2.44 4.25 7.76
N ARG A 61 -1.17 3.93 8.07
CA ARG A 61 -0.01 4.31 7.25
C ARG A 61 -0.05 3.72 5.84
N ASP A 62 -0.55 2.49 5.68
CA ASP A 62 -0.62 1.84 4.37
C ASP A 62 -1.66 2.55 3.49
N ALA A 63 -2.81 2.91 4.05
CA ALA A 63 -3.83 3.70 3.36
C ALA A 63 -3.33 5.11 3.01
N ILE A 64 -2.62 5.79 3.92
CA ILE A 64 -2.03 7.12 3.69
C ILE A 64 -1.03 7.06 2.53
N ASP A 65 -0.13 6.08 2.55
CA ASP A 65 0.93 5.93 1.54
C ASP A 65 0.34 5.72 0.14
N VAL A 66 -0.66 4.86 0.01
CA VAL A 66 -1.30 4.60 -1.29
C VAL A 66 -2.17 5.79 -1.73
N HIS A 67 -2.92 6.40 -0.81
CA HIS A 67 -3.71 7.60 -1.10
C HIS A 67 -2.85 8.77 -1.59
N ALA A 68 -1.62 8.90 -1.11
CA ALA A 68 -0.68 9.93 -1.57
C ALA A 68 -0.33 9.78 -3.07
N ALA A 69 -0.44 8.58 -3.63
CA ALA A 69 -0.16 8.31 -5.04
C ALA A 69 -1.38 8.51 -5.98
N ARG A 70 -2.57 8.82 -5.47
CA ARG A 70 -3.84 8.91 -6.22
C ARG A 70 -3.83 9.89 -7.40
N ASP A 71 -3.02 10.94 -7.31
CA ASP A 71 -2.91 11.95 -8.38
C ASP A 71 -1.91 11.53 -9.49
N LEU A 72 -1.13 10.48 -9.24
CA LEU A 72 -0.12 9.94 -10.16
C LEU A 72 -0.59 8.66 -10.85
N TYR A 73 -1.47 7.88 -10.21
CA TYR A 73 -1.92 6.58 -10.67
C TYR A 73 -3.44 6.44 -10.52
N SER A 74 -4.07 5.90 -11.54
CA SER A 74 -5.46 5.42 -11.47
C SER A 74 -5.57 4.17 -10.59
N LEU A 75 -6.77 3.83 -10.13
CA LEU A 75 -7.01 2.61 -9.34
C LEU A 75 -6.55 1.35 -10.08
N ALA A 76 -6.83 1.26 -11.39
CA ALA A 76 -6.41 0.14 -12.22
C ALA A 76 -4.86 0.03 -12.34
N GLU A 77 -4.16 1.16 -12.40
CA GLU A 77 -2.69 1.16 -12.40
C GLU A 77 -2.13 0.73 -11.06
N LEU A 78 -2.71 1.17 -9.93
CA LEU A 78 -2.33 0.73 -8.59
C LEU A 78 -2.46 -0.79 -8.44
N GLU A 79 -3.57 -1.36 -8.90
CA GLU A 79 -3.79 -2.81 -8.90
C GLU A 79 -2.78 -3.54 -9.79
N THR A 80 -2.52 -3.02 -10.99
CA THR A 80 -1.55 -3.58 -11.93
C THR A 80 -0.14 -3.62 -11.33
N LEU A 81 0.27 -2.56 -10.64
CA LEU A 81 1.57 -2.50 -9.97
C LEU A 81 1.68 -3.51 -8.83
N ALA A 82 0.61 -3.69 -8.06
CA ALA A 82 0.58 -4.69 -6.99
C ALA A 82 0.61 -6.12 -7.54
N ALA A 83 -0.13 -6.39 -8.61
CA ALA A 83 -0.24 -7.68 -9.27
C ALA A 83 1.06 -8.17 -9.96
N ARG A 84 2.10 -7.34 -10.05
CA ARG A 84 3.45 -7.78 -10.47
C ARG A 84 4.03 -8.86 -9.56
N ARG A 85 3.49 -9.02 -8.36
CA ARG A 85 3.80 -10.10 -7.40
C ARG A 85 2.50 -10.87 -7.08
N PRO A 86 2.05 -11.74 -7.97
CA PRO A 86 0.76 -12.43 -7.82
C PRO A 86 0.70 -13.33 -6.58
N ASP A 87 1.83 -13.85 -6.10
CA ASP A 87 1.91 -14.65 -4.88
C ASP A 87 1.74 -13.81 -3.59
N GLU A 88 1.77 -12.49 -3.71
CA GLU A 88 1.72 -11.53 -2.60
C GLU A 88 0.55 -10.55 -2.73
N PHE A 89 -0.38 -10.75 -3.67
CA PHE A 89 -1.47 -9.82 -3.93
C PHE A 89 -2.72 -10.52 -4.46
N ASP A 90 -3.84 -10.26 -3.80
CA ASP A 90 -5.17 -10.70 -4.19
C ASP A 90 -6.16 -9.52 -4.11
N LEU A 91 -7.03 -9.38 -5.12
CA LEU A 91 -8.00 -8.29 -5.19
C LEU A 91 -9.12 -8.44 -4.14
N THR A 92 -9.44 -9.66 -3.72
CA THR A 92 -10.45 -9.90 -2.68
C THR A 92 -9.90 -9.46 -1.32
N GLU A 93 -8.64 -9.77 -1.04
CA GLU A 93 -7.96 -9.31 0.18
C GLU A 93 -7.86 -7.78 0.20
N LEU A 94 -7.51 -7.16 -0.93
CA LEU A 94 -7.49 -5.70 -1.04
C LEU A 94 -8.88 -5.10 -0.79
N HIS A 95 -9.93 -5.68 -1.38
CA HIS A 95 -11.32 -5.25 -1.16
C HIS A 95 -11.65 -5.25 0.34
N ASP A 96 -11.38 -6.34 1.06
CA ASP A 96 -11.67 -6.45 2.48
C ASP A 96 -10.88 -5.42 3.31
N ARG A 97 -9.67 -5.07 2.89
CA ARG A 97 -8.83 -4.08 3.59
C ARG A 97 -9.19 -2.62 3.27
N LEU A 98 -9.83 -2.35 2.15
CA LEU A 98 -10.30 -1.00 1.82
C LEU A 98 -11.46 -0.52 2.71
N GLU A 99 -12.10 -1.41 3.46
CA GLU A 99 -13.04 -1.03 4.52
C GLU A 99 -12.32 -0.47 5.78
N SER A 100 -11.05 -0.83 5.98
CA SER A 100 -10.30 -0.48 7.19
C SER A 100 -10.29 1.02 7.54
N PRO A 101 -10.14 1.97 6.58
CA PRO A 101 -10.14 3.40 6.88
C PRO A 101 -11.39 3.91 7.62
N GLU A 102 -12.53 3.25 7.47
CA GLU A 102 -13.77 3.60 8.19
C GLU A 102 -13.70 3.23 9.68
N TRP A 103 -12.94 2.19 10.03
CA TRP A 103 -12.83 1.67 11.38
C TRP A 103 -11.61 2.18 12.16
N ILE A 104 -10.61 2.69 11.45
CA ILE A 104 -9.43 3.31 12.05
C ILE A 104 -9.82 4.66 12.64
N SER A 105 -9.43 4.91 13.88
CA SER A 105 -9.73 6.18 14.57
C SER A 105 -9.03 7.37 13.91
N ASP A 106 -9.65 8.55 14.00
CA ASP A 106 -9.02 9.78 13.50
C ASP A 106 -7.68 10.05 14.20
N ALA A 107 -7.56 9.72 15.48
CA ALA A 107 -6.32 9.87 16.24
C ALA A 107 -5.15 9.07 15.65
N GLU A 108 -5.39 7.91 15.06
CA GLU A 108 -4.36 7.13 14.38
C GLU A 108 -3.87 7.82 13.09
N PHE A 109 -4.78 8.45 12.34
CA PHE A 109 -4.42 9.25 11.17
C PHE A 109 -3.72 10.56 11.57
N GLU A 110 -4.18 11.22 12.63
CA GLU A 110 -3.60 12.45 13.17
C GLU A 110 -2.15 12.23 13.63
N ALA A 111 -1.82 11.04 14.15
CA ALA A 111 -0.44 10.66 14.49
C ALA A 111 0.51 10.71 13.28
N TYR A 112 -0.01 10.66 12.06
CA TYR A 112 0.73 10.85 10.80
C TYR A 112 0.53 12.26 10.21
N SER A 113 0.14 13.24 11.02
CA SER A 113 -0.08 14.64 10.62
C SER A 113 -1.19 14.82 9.57
N MET A 114 -2.18 13.95 9.58
CA MET A 114 -3.40 14.11 8.79
C MET A 114 -4.38 15.00 9.52
N ASP A 115 -4.90 16.02 8.86
CA ASP A 115 -6.04 16.79 9.36
C ASP A 115 -7.38 16.13 9.01
N SER A 116 -8.47 16.60 9.61
CA SER A 116 -9.81 16.03 9.42
C SER A 116 -10.28 16.05 7.96
N ALA A 117 -9.90 17.08 7.20
CA ALA A 117 -10.26 17.19 5.78
C ALA A 117 -9.57 16.12 4.94
N ARG A 118 -8.28 15.89 5.20
CA ARG A 118 -7.49 14.85 4.53
C ARG A 118 -7.96 13.44 4.90
N ILE A 119 -8.33 13.21 6.15
CA ILE A 119 -8.91 11.93 6.61
C ILE A 119 -10.21 11.66 5.87
N THR A 120 -11.09 12.66 5.75
CA THR A 120 -12.34 12.54 5.01
C THR A 120 -12.09 12.22 3.53
N GLN A 121 -11.14 12.89 2.87
CA GLN A 121 -10.77 12.62 1.49
C GLN A 121 -10.23 11.21 1.28
N LEU A 122 -9.37 10.73 2.21
CA LEU A 122 -8.84 9.38 2.17
C LEU A 122 -9.95 8.34 2.28
N ARG A 123 -10.88 8.49 3.25
CA ARG A 123 -12.02 7.59 3.42
C ARG A 123 -12.93 7.56 2.19
N GLN A 124 -13.23 8.72 1.61
CA GLN A 124 -14.03 8.80 0.39
C GLN A 124 -13.34 8.11 -0.80
N TRP A 125 -12.03 8.30 -0.96
CA TRP A 125 -11.24 7.64 -1.99
C TRP A 125 -11.20 6.12 -1.79
N ALA A 126 -11.00 5.64 -0.56
CA ALA A 126 -11.03 4.21 -0.25
C ALA A 126 -12.40 3.60 -0.54
N GLN A 127 -13.48 4.30 -0.19
CA GLN A 127 -14.85 3.86 -0.48
C GLN A 127 -15.12 3.77 -2.00
N GLN A 128 -14.65 4.74 -2.78
CA GLN A 128 -14.77 4.69 -4.25
C GLN A 128 -14.06 3.46 -4.84
N TRP A 129 -12.88 3.13 -4.33
CA TRP A 129 -12.15 1.94 -4.77
C TRP A 129 -12.85 0.65 -4.34
N LEU A 130 -13.36 0.61 -3.11
CA LEU A 130 -14.15 -0.50 -2.59
C LEU A 130 -15.38 -0.77 -3.48
N ASP A 131 -16.13 0.28 -3.82
CA ASP A 131 -17.33 0.17 -4.66
C ASP A 131 -16.99 -0.32 -6.07
N ASP A 132 -15.91 0.16 -6.67
CA ASP A 132 -15.42 -0.27 -7.98
C ASP A 132 -15.01 -1.75 -7.96
N LEU A 133 -14.25 -2.17 -6.95
CA LEU A 133 -13.87 -3.57 -6.78
C LEU A 133 -15.09 -4.47 -6.55
N ALA A 134 -16.04 -4.05 -5.71
CA ALA A 134 -17.25 -4.81 -5.45
C ALA A 134 -18.04 -5.09 -6.74
N GLN A 135 -18.14 -4.11 -7.64
CA GLN A 135 -18.80 -4.29 -8.94
C GLN A 135 -18.06 -5.29 -9.84
N ARG A 136 -16.74 -5.31 -9.81
CA ARG A 136 -15.91 -6.19 -10.65
C ARG A 136 -15.74 -7.59 -10.09
N LEU A 137 -15.81 -7.76 -8.77
CA LEU A 137 -15.67 -9.06 -8.09
C LEU A 137 -17.00 -9.83 -8.01
N VAL A 138 -18.15 -9.19 -8.27
CA VAL A 138 -19.41 -9.91 -8.46
C VAL A 138 -19.27 -10.71 -9.75
N GLU A 139 -19.04 -12.03 -9.62
CA GLU A 139 -19.09 -12.93 -10.78
C GLU A 139 -20.45 -12.82 -11.48
N PRO A 140 -20.50 -12.73 -12.84
CA PRO A 140 -21.76 -12.83 -13.52
C PRO A 140 -22.40 -14.19 -13.13
N TYR A 141 -23.62 -14.15 -12.60
CA TYR A 141 -24.41 -15.34 -12.39
C TYR A 141 -24.58 -16.01 -13.76
N ASP A 142 -23.84 -17.10 -13.97
CA ASP A 142 -24.07 -17.97 -15.12
C ASP A 142 -25.46 -18.59 -14.93
N GLU A 143 -26.45 -17.98 -15.59
CA GLU A 143 -27.80 -18.54 -15.66
C GLU A 143 -27.68 -19.94 -16.30
N PRO A 144 -28.07 -21.01 -15.58
CA PRO A 144 -27.99 -22.34 -16.15
C PRO A 144 -28.82 -22.36 -17.43
N PRO A 145 -28.34 -23.02 -18.52
CA PRO A 145 -29.09 -23.09 -19.75
C PRO A 145 -30.48 -23.64 -19.48
N ASP A 146 -31.49 -22.93 -19.96
CA ASP A 146 -32.90 -23.36 -19.91
C ASP A 146 -33.01 -24.79 -20.44
N PRO A 147 -33.82 -25.68 -19.80
CA PRO A 147 -33.96 -27.08 -20.16
C PRO A 147 -34.59 -27.31 -21.53
#